data_0de5ae3fd845278d2fa8d7158127eaf2
#
_entry.id   0de5ae3fd845278d2fa8d7158127eaf2
#
_cell.length_a   1.000
_cell.length_b   1.000
_cell.length_c   1.000
_cell.angle_alpha   90.00
_cell.angle_beta   90.00
_cell.angle_gamma   90.00
#
_symmetry.space_group_name_H-M   'P 1'
#
loop_
_entity.id
_entity.type
_entity.pdbx_description
1 polymer ?
#
loop_
_entity_poly.entity_id
_entity_poly.type
_entity_poly.pdbx_seq_one_letter_code
_entity_poly.pdbx_strand_id
1 'polypeptide(L)'
;PREGVVGGLSPTWVLMGVVLVAWPLYSAWSWPRRRQVLQSGDPDVRRRVTLGTIARQWTLAAAVGSAWWWEGRSLEVLRVTTVPDGWQWAAVGVGAGLGLWFARNSLAAAADPEARAMARQIVDPALLSLMPQTPTERLRFDALAVTAGICEEFLFRGVLWALLLPWIEGAAALLVTSVAFGMAHLYQGRRGMLRTGMVGAVLGGLAWASGTLWLVVVLHAVVDMVQGRLLAAA
;
A
#
# COMPACT_ATOMS: atom_id res chain seq x y z
N PRO A 1 -24.30 1.30 -22.27
CA PRO A 1 -23.69 2.59 -21.96
C PRO A 1 -24.80 3.47 -21.36
N ARG A 2 -24.73 3.73 -20.08
CA ARG A 2 -25.59 4.76 -19.47
C ARG A 2 -24.95 6.09 -19.82
N GLU A 3 -25.52 6.79 -20.76
CA GLU A 3 -25.17 8.17 -21.08
C GLU A 3 -25.40 9.04 -19.85
N GLY A 4 -24.36 9.80 -19.47
CA GLY A 4 -24.53 11.07 -18.81
C GLY A 4 -24.74 11.05 -17.32
N VAL A 5 -23.63 11.07 -16.56
CA VAL A 5 -23.60 11.97 -15.42
C VAL A 5 -23.18 13.33 -15.97
N VAL A 6 -24.14 14.05 -16.53
CA VAL A 6 -23.96 15.46 -16.97
C VAL A 6 -23.86 16.29 -15.70
N GLY A 7 -22.67 16.85 -15.43
CA GLY A 7 -22.49 17.98 -14.51
C GLY A 7 -22.11 17.70 -13.06
N GLY A 8 -21.92 16.44 -12.62
CA GLY A 8 -21.48 16.12 -11.26
C GLY A 8 -20.15 15.36 -11.21
N LEU A 9 -19.38 15.52 -10.12
CA LEU A 9 -18.22 14.66 -9.84
C LEU A 9 -18.70 13.20 -9.72
N SER A 10 -18.06 12.27 -10.45
CA SER A 10 -18.44 10.86 -10.37
C SER A 10 -18.21 10.31 -8.96
N PRO A 11 -19.04 9.38 -8.47
CA PRO A 11 -18.86 8.76 -7.16
C PRO A 11 -17.47 8.20 -6.92
N THR A 12 -16.85 7.59 -7.95
CA THR A 12 -15.48 7.10 -7.86
C THR A 12 -14.49 8.24 -7.61
N TRP A 13 -14.60 9.39 -8.30
CA TRP A 13 -13.74 10.55 -8.05
C TRP A 13 -13.94 11.14 -6.65
N VAL A 14 -15.18 11.20 -6.15
CA VAL A 14 -15.48 11.69 -4.79
C VAL A 14 -14.83 10.78 -3.75
N LEU A 15 -14.97 9.47 -3.87
CA LEU A 15 -14.36 8.51 -2.95
C LEU A 15 -12.84 8.51 -3.05
N MET A 16 -12.27 8.66 -4.26
CA MET A 16 -10.82 8.83 -4.41
C MET A 16 -10.35 10.14 -3.77
N GLY A 17 -11.14 11.21 -3.78
CA GLY A 17 -10.86 12.43 -3.03
C GLY A 17 -10.75 12.18 -1.52
N VAL A 18 -11.59 11.31 -0.95
CA VAL A 18 -11.48 10.87 0.44
C VAL A 18 -10.16 10.13 0.68
N VAL A 19 -9.79 9.19 -0.21
CA VAL A 19 -8.54 8.41 -0.10
C VAL A 19 -7.31 9.30 -0.23
N LEU A 20 -7.32 10.26 -1.17
CA LEU A 20 -6.15 11.06 -1.54
C LEU A 20 -5.94 12.31 -0.67
N VAL A 21 -7.01 12.84 -0.09
CA VAL A 21 -6.97 14.12 0.62
C VAL A 21 -7.47 13.97 2.07
N ALA A 22 -8.73 13.57 2.24
CA ALA A 22 -9.34 13.56 3.58
C ALA A 22 -8.63 12.58 4.52
N TRP A 23 -8.32 11.39 4.03
CA TRP A 23 -7.66 10.35 4.82
C TRP A 23 -6.22 10.69 5.23
N PRO A 24 -5.31 11.12 4.34
CA PRO A 24 -3.95 11.53 4.71
C PRO A 24 -3.95 12.69 5.72
N LEU A 25 -4.79 13.71 5.51
CA LEU A 25 -4.91 14.84 6.42
C LEU A 25 -5.43 14.40 7.80
N TYR A 26 -6.48 13.58 7.84
CA TYR A 26 -6.99 13.03 9.09
C TYR A 26 -5.94 12.16 9.80
N SER A 27 -5.22 11.32 9.05
CA SER A 27 -4.17 10.46 9.60
C SER A 27 -3.04 11.28 10.20
N ALA A 28 -2.57 12.32 9.52
CA ALA A 28 -1.54 13.22 10.03
C ALA A 28 -2.02 14.01 11.26
N TRP A 29 -3.24 14.54 11.22
CA TRP A 29 -3.84 15.28 12.33
C TRP A 29 -4.05 14.40 13.56
N SER A 30 -4.52 13.19 13.40
CA SER A 30 -4.79 12.26 14.51
C SER A 30 -3.54 11.55 15.03
N TRP A 31 -2.42 11.58 14.29
CA TRP A 31 -1.21 10.85 14.60
C TRP A 31 -0.62 11.16 15.99
N PRO A 32 -0.50 12.41 16.46
CA PRO A 32 0.06 12.70 17.78
C PRO A 32 -0.69 11.98 18.91
N ARG A 33 -2.02 11.93 18.84
CA ARG A 33 -2.85 11.23 19.84
C ARG A 33 -2.67 9.71 19.73
N ARG A 34 -2.69 9.18 18.53
CA ARG A 34 -2.48 7.73 18.28
C ARG A 34 -1.09 7.30 18.74
N ARG A 35 -0.08 8.11 18.47
CA ARG A 35 1.30 7.86 18.88
C ARG A 35 1.42 7.63 20.40
N GLN A 36 0.77 8.46 21.22
CA GLN A 36 0.78 8.31 22.67
C GLN A 36 0.16 6.99 23.12
N VAL A 37 -0.98 6.61 22.51
CA VAL A 37 -1.65 5.34 22.83
C VAL A 37 -0.82 4.14 22.39
N LEU A 38 -0.16 4.21 21.24
CA LEU A 38 0.69 3.12 20.72
C LEU A 38 1.95 2.90 21.56
N GLN A 39 2.52 3.97 22.12
CA GLN A 39 3.69 3.89 22.98
C GLN A 39 3.41 3.20 24.34
N SER A 40 2.15 2.94 24.70
CA SER A 40 1.81 2.14 25.87
C SER A 40 2.32 0.69 25.79
N GLY A 41 2.57 0.17 24.59
CA GLY A 41 2.99 -1.20 24.37
C GLY A 41 1.90 -2.26 24.64
N ASP A 42 0.65 -1.83 24.91
CA ASP A 42 -0.47 -2.70 25.21
C ASP A 42 -0.81 -3.63 24.01
N PRO A 43 -0.80 -4.97 24.20
CA PRO A 43 -1.17 -5.93 23.16
C PRO A 43 -2.60 -5.72 22.60
N ASP A 44 -3.54 -5.29 23.44
CA ASP A 44 -4.91 -5.01 22.99
C ASP A 44 -5.00 -3.76 22.11
N VAL A 45 -4.15 -2.77 22.35
CA VAL A 45 -4.01 -1.61 21.47
C VAL A 45 -3.47 -2.04 20.12
N ARG A 46 -2.40 -2.85 20.07
CA ARG A 46 -1.87 -3.40 18.81
C ARG A 46 -2.92 -4.16 18.04
N ARG A 47 -3.65 -5.04 18.70
CA ARG A 47 -4.73 -5.82 18.10
C ARG A 47 -5.82 -4.91 17.49
N ARG A 48 -6.33 -3.95 18.26
CA ARG A 48 -7.38 -3.02 17.79
C ARG A 48 -6.91 -2.18 16.60
N VAL A 49 -5.68 -1.68 16.65
CA VAL A 49 -5.12 -0.86 15.55
C VAL A 49 -4.93 -1.71 14.30
N THR A 50 -4.36 -2.91 14.40
CA THR A 50 -4.16 -3.81 13.26
C THR A 50 -5.49 -4.20 12.61
N LEU A 51 -6.44 -4.73 13.40
CA LEU A 51 -7.75 -5.15 12.88
C LEU A 51 -8.57 -3.96 12.35
N GLY A 52 -8.52 -2.82 13.04
CA GLY A 52 -9.17 -1.59 12.57
C GLY A 52 -8.56 -1.07 11.26
N THR A 53 -7.27 -1.25 11.03
CA THR A 53 -6.63 -0.88 9.77
C THR A 53 -7.07 -1.81 8.64
N ILE A 54 -7.07 -3.12 8.87
CA ILE A 54 -7.61 -4.10 7.93
C ILE A 54 -9.04 -3.76 7.53
N ALA A 55 -9.92 -3.56 8.52
CA ALA A 55 -11.33 -3.25 8.26
C ALA A 55 -11.50 -1.96 7.43
N ARG A 56 -10.76 -0.91 7.76
CA ARG A 56 -10.81 0.36 7.03
C ARG A 56 -10.33 0.24 5.59
N GLN A 57 -9.22 -0.47 5.35
CA GLN A 57 -8.70 -0.66 4.00
C GLN A 57 -9.69 -1.40 3.11
N TRP A 58 -10.29 -2.48 3.61
CA TRP A 58 -11.33 -3.21 2.89
C TRP A 58 -12.58 -2.36 2.67
N THR A 59 -13.01 -1.57 3.66
CA THR A 59 -14.17 -0.67 3.52
C THR A 59 -13.94 0.35 2.40
N LEU A 60 -12.76 0.99 2.38
CA LEU A 60 -12.42 1.97 1.33
C LEU A 60 -12.31 1.31 -0.05
N ALA A 61 -11.62 0.17 -0.15
CA ALA A 61 -11.48 -0.55 -1.41
C ALA A 61 -12.84 -1.04 -1.94
N ALA A 62 -13.70 -1.57 -1.06
CA ALA A 62 -15.04 -2.00 -1.41
C ALA A 62 -15.93 -0.82 -1.84
N ALA A 63 -15.90 0.31 -1.13
CA ALA A 63 -16.67 1.49 -1.49
C ALA A 63 -16.26 2.03 -2.87
N VAL A 64 -14.95 2.18 -3.13
CA VAL A 64 -14.42 2.63 -4.43
C VAL A 64 -14.73 1.61 -5.53
N GLY A 65 -14.56 0.30 -5.27
CA GLY A 65 -14.88 -0.76 -6.22
C GLY A 65 -16.38 -0.82 -6.55
N SER A 66 -17.25 -0.62 -5.56
CA SER A 66 -18.70 -0.55 -5.77
C SER A 66 -19.09 0.66 -6.62
N ALA A 67 -18.49 1.83 -6.38
CA ALA A 67 -18.72 3.02 -7.19
C ALA A 67 -18.23 2.82 -8.63
N TRP A 68 -17.04 2.23 -8.81
CA TRP A 68 -16.49 1.88 -10.11
C TRP A 68 -17.42 0.98 -10.92
N TRP A 69 -17.91 -0.07 -10.27
CA TRP A 69 -18.87 -1.00 -10.88
C TRP A 69 -20.22 -0.34 -11.17
N TRP A 70 -20.72 0.47 -10.23
CA TRP A 70 -21.98 1.22 -10.40
C TRP A 70 -21.94 2.17 -11.61
N GLU A 71 -20.78 2.79 -11.86
CA GLU A 71 -20.55 3.64 -13.03
C GLU A 71 -20.43 2.86 -14.35
N GLY A 72 -20.50 1.53 -14.32
CA GLY A 72 -20.41 0.67 -15.50
C GLY A 72 -19.00 0.67 -16.13
N ARG A 73 -17.96 1.00 -15.35
CA ARG A 73 -16.57 1.02 -15.82
C ARG A 73 -16.01 -0.39 -15.98
N SER A 74 -15.19 -0.62 -17.02
CA SER A 74 -14.55 -1.90 -17.23
C SER A 74 -13.55 -2.25 -16.11
N LEU A 75 -13.55 -3.52 -15.69
CA LEU A 75 -12.55 -4.07 -14.75
C LEU A 75 -11.20 -4.36 -15.43
N GLU A 76 -11.18 -4.50 -16.75
CA GLU A 76 -9.95 -4.77 -17.51
C GLU A 76 -8.93 -3.63 -17.36
N VAL A 77 -9.40 -2.38 -17.36
CA VAL A 77 -8.53 -1.21 -17.19
C VAL A 77 -7.86 -1.16 -15.82
N LEU A 78 -8.40 -1.87 -14.83
CA LEU A 78 -7.82 -2.04 -13.49
C LEU A 78 -6.70 -3.08 -13.46
N ARG A 79 -6.51 -3.84 -14.55
CA ARG A 79 -5.48 -4.89 -14.68
C ARG A 79 -5.54 -6.01 -13.63
N VAL A 80 -6.71 -6.20 -13.02
CA VAL A 80 -6.94 -7.27 -12.03
C VAL A 80 -7.17 -8.63 -12.69
N THR A 81 -7.65 -8.64 -13.95
CA THR A 81 -7.90 -9.84 -14.76
C THR A 81 -6.87 -10.05 -15.87
N THR A 82 -5.94 -9.12 -16.04
CA THR A 82 -4.97 -9.15 -17.12
C THR A 82 -3.90 -10.21 -16.86
N VAL A 83 -3.70 -11.08 -17.83
CA VAL A 83 -2.58 -12.03 -17.88
C VAL A 83 -1.46 -11.40 -18.69
N PRO A 84 -0.22 -11.37 -18.19
CA PRO A 84 0.92 -10.86 -18.94
C PRO A 84 1.12 -11.61 -20.28
N ASP A 85 1.58 -10.91 -21.29
CA ASP A 85 1.92 -11.49 -22.58
C ASP A 85 3.35 -11.10 -23.01
N GLY A 86 3.91 -11.86 -23.97
CA GLY A 86 5.19 -11.56 -24.59
C GLY A 86 6.27 -11.07 -23.60
N TRP A 87 6.78 -9.85 -23.81
CA TRP A 87 7.83 -9.23 -22.99
C TRP A 87 7.41 -8.89 -21.56
N GLN A 88 6.11 -8.80 -21.27
CA GLN A 88 5.59 -8.52 -19.93
C GLN A 88 5.98 -9.62 -18.94
N TRP A 89 6.12 -10.87 -19.38
CA TRP A 89 6.66 -11.96 -18.57
C TRP A 89 8.10 -11.73 -18.14
N ALA A 90 8.91 -11.03 -18.94
CA ALA A 90 10.26 -10.63 -18.51
C ALA A 90 10.18 -9.62 -17.34
N ALA A 91 9.24 -8.66 -17.41
CA ALA A 91 9.01 -7.73 -16.30
C ALA A 91 8.53 -8.45 -15.03
N VAL A 92 7.67 -9.47 -15.16
CA VAL A 92 7.27 -10.33 -14.04
C VAL A 92 8.48 -11.05 -13.44
N GLY A 93 9.34 -11.65 -14.29
CA GLY A 93 10.56 -12.33 -13.86
C GLY A 93 11.53 -11.40 -13.12
N VAL A 94 11.75 -10.19 -13.66
CA VAL A 94 12.58 -9.16 -12.99
C VAL A 94 11.97 -8.76 -11.65
N GLY A 95 10.69 -8.46 -11.60
CA GLY A 95 10.00 -8.10 -10.36
C GLY A 95 10.06 -9.20 -9.31
N ALA A 96 9.79 -10.46 -9.70
CA ALA A 96 9.90 -11.60 -8.80
C ALA A 96 11.35 -11.80 -8.29
N GLY A 97 12.35 -11.65 -9.17
CA GLY A 97 13.77 -11.72 -8.80
C GLY A 97 14.16 -10.62 -7.80
N LEU A 98 13.73 -9.38 -8.03
CA LEU A 98 13.95 -8.27 -7.10
C LEU A 98 13.25 -8.51 -5.75
N GLY A 99 12.03 -9.00 -5.77
CA GLY A 99 11.28 -9.33 -4.56
C GLY A 99 11.95 -10.44 -3.75
N LEU A 100 12.42 -11.50 -4.41
CA LEU A 100 13.15 -12.59 -3.77
C LEU A 100 14.49 -12.13 -3.18
N TRP A 101 15.23 -11.34 -3.94
CA TRP A 101 16.49 -10.72 -3.48
C TRP A 101 16.25 -9.84 -2.26
N PHE A 102 15.24 -8.97 -2.31
CA PHE A 102 14.87 -8.11 -1.17
C PHE A 102 14.45 -8.93 0.05
N ALA A 103 13.57 -9.92 -0.14
CA ALA A 103 13.10 -10.77 0.94
C ALA A 103 14.26 -11.53 1.61
N ARG A 104 15.14 -12.14 0.81
CA ARG A 104 16.33 -12.84 1.31
C ARG A 104 17.24 -11.93 2.14
N ASN A 105 17.58 -10.74 1.61
CA ASN A 105 18.45 -9.81 2.32
C ASN A 105 17.79 -9.25 3.60
N SER A 106 16.50 -8.95 3.56
CA SER A 106 15.76 -8.48 4.74
C SER A 106 15.64 -9.55 5.82
N LEU A 107 15.43 -10.82 5.43
CA LEU A 107 15.41 -11.94 6.38
C LEU A 107 16.81 -12.22 6.96
N ALA A 108 17.87 -12.10 6.16
CA ALA A 108 19.24 -12.19 6.65
C ALA A 108 19.55 -11.06 7.66
N ALA A 109 19.16 -9.82 7.34
CA ALA A 109 19.28 -8.68 8.27
C ALA A 109 18.41 -8.88 9.53
N ALA A 110 17.25 -9.52 9.43
CA ALA A 110 16.41 -9.83 10.57
C ALA A 110 17.03 -10.89 11.50
N ALA A 111 17.93 -11.72 11.01
CA ALA A 111 18.70 -12.67 11.83
C ALA A 111 19.91 -12.03 12.53
N ASP A 112 20.37 -10.86 12.06
CA ASP A 112 21.51 -10.12 12.61
C ASP A 112 21.01 -9.06 13.63
N PRO A 113 21.43 -9.16 14.92
CA PRO A 113 21.03 -8.21 15.95
C PRO A 113 21.47 -6.76 15.67
N GLU A 114 22.66 -6.54 15.08
CA GLU A 114 23.17 -5.20 14.77
C GLU A 114 22.37 -4.57 13.65
N ALA A 115 22.12 -5.30 12.55
CA ALA A 115 21.30 -4.84 11.44
C ALA A 115 19.87 -4.50 11.89
N ARG A 116 19.29 -5.30 12.78
CA ARG A 116 17.97 -5.00 13.38
C ARG A 116 18.00 -3.72 14.21
N ALA A 117 19.01 -3.56 15.06
CA ALA A 117 19.17 -2.37 15.88
C ALA A 117 19.30 -1.10 15.01
N MET A 118 20.09 -1.15 13.94
CA MET A 118 20.22 -0.05 12.96
C MET A 118 18.88 0.23 12.24
N ALA A 119 18.19 -0.80 11.77
CA ALA A 119 16.90 -0.63 11.10
C ALA A 119 15.86 0.02 12.02
N ARG A 120 15.84 -0.33 13.30
CA ARG A 120 14.91 0.23 14.29
C ARG A 120 15.19 1.70 14.63
N GLN A 121 16.44 2.16 14.53
CA GLN A 121 16.80 3.57 14.81
C GLN A 121 16.18 4.58 13.84
N ILE A 122 15.86 4.15 12.63
CA ILE A 122 15.34 5.02 11.57
C ILE A 122 13.81 5.02 11.48
N VAL A 123 13.13 4.22 12.31
CA VAL A 123 11.66 4.11 12.34
C VAL A 123 11.11 4.81 13.58
N ASP A 124 9.95 5.47 13.42
CA ASP A 124 9.27 6.11 14.56
C ASP A 124 8.96 5.07 15.65
N PRO A 125 9.32 5.34 16.92
CA PRO A 125 9.05 4.43 18.03
C PRO A 125 7.60 3.98 18.17
N ALA A 126 6.63 4.82 17.81
CA ALA A 126 5.22 4.45 17.82
C ALA A 126 4.88 3.42 16.73
N LEU A 127 5.56 3.46 15.58
CA LEU A 127 5.42 2.43 14.55
C LEU A 127 6.09 1.13 14.99
N LEU A 128 7.23 1.21 15.68
CA LEU A 128 7.88 0.03 16.25
C LEU A 128 6.98 -0.66 17.28
N SER A 129 6.16 0.09 18.02
CA SER A 129 5.20 -0.48 18.98
C SER A 129 4.09 -1.30 18.31
N LEU A 130 3.88 -1.13 16.99
CA LEU A 130 2.92 -1.95 16.21
C LEU A 130 3.54 -3.25 15.69
N MET A 131 4.85 -3.40 15.77
CA MET A 131 5.52 -4.60 15.26
C MET A 131 5.15 -5.83 16.10
N PRO A 132 4.96 -7.00 15.46
CA PRO A 132 4.50 -8.20 16.13
C PRO A 132 5.55 -8.73 17.12
N GLN A 133 5.10 -9.12 18.31
CA GLN A 133 5.95 -9.65 19.38
C GLN A 133 5.67 -11.13 19.67
N THR A 134 4.53 -11.65 19.21
CA THR A 134 4.12 -13.05 19.41
C THR A 134 3.76 -13.71 18.07
N PRO A 135 3.75 -15.07 17.99
CA PRO A 135 3.32 -15.76 16.77
C PRO A 135 1.92 -15.36 16.30
N THR A 136 0.99 -15.16 17.22
CA THR A 136 -0.39 -14.73 16.88
C THR A 136 -0.40 -13.31 16.35
N GLU A 137 0.40 -12.40 16.87
CA GLU A 137 0.53 -11.04 16.34
C GLU A 137 1.19 -11.03 14.97
N ARG A 138 2.16 -11.95 14.71
CA ARG A 138 2.75 -12.12 13.37
C ARG A 138 1.69 -12.49 12.34
N LEU A 139 0.84 -13.46 12.65
CA LEU A 139 -0.23 -13.86 11.73
C LEU A 139 -1.17 -12.68 11.41
N ARG A 140 -1.52 -11.87 12.43
CA ARG A 140 -2.34 -10.66 12.21
C ARG A 140 -1.61 -9.62 11.38
N PHE A 141 -0.30 -9.45 11.60
CA PHE A 141 0.51 -8.52 10.83
C PHE A 141 0.67 -8.99 9.37
N ASP A 142 0.86 -10.30 9.15
CA ASP A 142 0.90 -10.87 7.80
C ASP A 142 -0.47 -10.70 7.09
N ALA A 143 -1.58 -10.85 7.80
CA ALA A 143 -2.91 -10.55 7.27
C ALA A 143 -3.07 -9.06 6.92
N LEU A 144 -2.53 -8.14 7.74
CA LEU A 144 -2.49 -6.71 7.43
C LEU A 144 -1.64 -6.44 6.17
N ALA A 145 -0.47 -7.06 6.05
CA ALA A 145 0.42 -6.91 4.89
C ALA A 145 -0.26 -7.37 3.59
N VAL A 146 -0.95 -8.51 3.61
CA VAL A 146 -1.76 -8.98 2.46
C VAL A 146 -2.90 -8.00 2.15
N THR A 147 -3.59 -7.53 3.18
CA THR A 147 -4.67 -6.53 3.01
C THR A 147 -4.14 -5.24 2.38
N ALA A 148 -3.00 -4.73 2.86
CA ALA A 148 -2.37 -3.54 2.32
C ALA A 148 -1.99 -3.75 0.85
N GLY A 149 -1.30 -4.85 0.54
CA GLY A 149 -0.95 -5.19 -0.83
C GLY A 149 -2.16 -5.22 -1.77
N ILE A 150 -3.28 -5.84 -1.37
CA ILE A 150 -4.48 -5.91 -2.21
C ILE A 150 -5.16 -4.53 -2.31
N CYS A 151 -5.49 -3.92 -1.17
CA CYS A 151 -6.34 -2.73 -1.14
C CYS A 151 -5.60 -1.50 -1.69
N GLU A 152 -4.34 -1.31 -1.32
CA GLU A 152 -3.58 -0.14 -1.74
C GLU A 152 -3.17 -0.23 -3.21
N GLU A 153 -2.73 -1.39 -3.71
CA GLU A 153 -2.43 -1.54 -5.13
C GLU A 153 -3.70 -1.37 -5.98
N PHE A 154 -4.84 -1.93 -5.55
CA PHE A 154 -6.13 -1.71 -6.20
C PHE A 154 -6.48 -0.22 -6.28
N LEU A 155 -6.36 0.52 -5.17
CA LEU A 155 -6.73 1.94 -5.13
C LEU A 155 -5.77 2.82 -5.94
N PHE A 156 -4.44 2.62 -5.83
CA PHE A 156 -3.45 3.51 -6.43
C PHE A 156 -3.03 3.08 -7.84
N ARG A 157 -2.75 1.79 -8.08
CA ARG A 157 -2.26 1.29 -9.39
C ARG A 157 -3.39 0.76 -10.26
N GLY A 158 -4.54 0.40 -9.67
CA GLY A 158 -5.77 0.11 -10.40
C GLY A 158 -6.56 1.39 -10.66
N VAL A 159 -7.34 1.81 -9.67
CA VAL A 159 -8.37 2.85 -9.84
C VAL A 159 -7.78 4.23 -10.14
N LEU A 160 -6.87 4.75 -9.30
CA LEU A 160 -6.30 6.08 -9.53
C LEU A 160 -5.56 6.16 -10.87
N TRP A 161 -4.76 5.15 -11.17
CA TRP A 161 -4.08 5.04 -12.46
C TRP A 161 -5.07 5.11 -13.62
N ALA A 162 -6.12 4.29 -13.60
CA ALA A 162 -7.13 4.25 -14.66
C ALA A 162 -7.91 5.56 -14.80
N LEU A 163 -8.15 6.27 -13.70
CA LEU A 163 -8.80 7.59 -13.71
C LEU A 163 -7.92 8.69 -14.32
N LEU A 164 -6.59 8.57 -14.21
CA LEU A 164 -5.64 9.58 -14.71
C LEU A 164 -5.31 9.41 -16.18
N LEU A 165 -5.26 8.17 -16.69
CA LEU A 165 -4.84 7.89 -18.08
C LEU A 165 -5.60 8.67 -19.18
N PRO A 166 -6.91 8.99 -19.05
CA PRO A 166 -7.57 9.83 -20.05
C PRO A 166 -7.06 11.29 -20.12
N TRP A 167 -6.34 11.74 -19.10
CA TRP A 167 -5.93 13.13 -18.93
C TRP A 167 -4.43 13.35 -19.06
N ILE A 168 -3.62 12.34 -18.69
CA ILE A 168 -2.15 12.42 -18.67
C ILE A 168 -1.52 11.14 -19.17
N GLU A 169 -0.30 11.24 -19.70
CA GLU A 169 0.47 10.09 -20.15
C GLU A 169 0.89 9.15 -19.01
N GLY A 170 1.18 7.90 -19.35
CA GLY A 170 1.52 6.85 -18.36
C GLY A 170 2.68 7.22 -17.44
N ALA A 171 3.74 7.88 -17.94
CA ALA A 171 4.85 8.32 -17.07
C ALA A 171 4.42 9.37 -16.05
N ALA A 172 3.57 10.33 -16.47
CA ALA A 172 3.00 11.32 -15.55
C ALA A 172 2.03 10.69 -14.55
N ALA A 173 1.20 9.72 -14.99
CA ALA A 173 0.32 8.96 -14.11
C ALA A 173 1.12 8.15 -13.07
N LEU A 174 2.26 7.55 -13.46
CA LEU A 174 3.18 6.88 -12.53
C LEU A 174 3.70 7.83 -11.46
N LEU A 175 4.15 9.02 -11.87
CA LEU A 175 4.63 10.03 -10.92
C LEU A 175 3.52 10.46 -9.96
N VAL A 176 2.34 10.82 -10.47
CA VAL A 176 1.21 11.28 -9.66
C VAL A 176 0.75 10.21 -8.68
N THR A 177 0.58 8.97 -9.12
CA THR A 177 0.16 7.88 -8.23
C THR A 177 1.20 7.54 -7.17
N SER A 178 2.50 7.67 -7.49
CA SER A 178 3.60 7.46 -6.54
C SER A 178 3.68 8.55 -5.48
N VAL A 179 3.51 9.81 -5.88
CA VAL A 179 3.43 10.95 -4.96
C VAL A 179 2.20 10.82 -4.05
N ALA A 180 1.05 10.52 -4.63
CA ALA A 180 -0.18 10.30 -3.87
C ALA A 180 -0.04 9.16 -2.86
N PHE A 181 0.61 8.06 -3.24
CA PHE A 181 0.90 6.94 -2.34
C PHE A 181 1.82 7.35 -1.19
N GLY A 182 2.87 8.12 -1.46
CA GLY A 182 3.71 8.70 -0.42
C GLY A 182 2.94 9.63 0.51
N MET A 183 2.08 10.50 -0.03
CA MET A 183 1.25 11.41 0.76
C MET A 183 0.25 10.68 1.66
N ALA A 184 -0.29 9.55 1.24
CA ALA A 184 -1.14 8.69 2.08
C ALA A 184 -0.41 8.22 3.36
N HIS A 185 0.93 8.23 3.35
CA HIS A 185 1.80 7.86 4.47
C HIS A 185 2.41 9.07 5.21
N LEU A 186 1.81 10.25 5.06
CA LEU A 186 2.27 11.50 5.70
C LEU A 186 2.41 11.38 7.24
N TYR A 187 1.62 10.52 7.88
CA TYR A 187 1.72 10.23 9.31
C TYR A 187 3.07 9.63 9.73
N GLN A 188 3.83 9.04 8.81
CA GLN A 188 5.19 8.54 9.05
C GLN A 188 6.26 9.65 9.02
N GLY A 189 5.86 10.91 8.81
CA GLY A 189 6.75 12.06 8.64
C GLY A 189 7.37 12.12 7.24
N ARG A 190 8.12 13.20 6.98
CA ARG A 190 8.66 13.50 5.64
C ARG A 190 9.55 12.38 5.08
N ARG A 191 10.40 11.77 5.91
CA ARG A 191 11.29 10.67 5.48
C ARG A 191 10.51 9.40 5.14
N GLY A 192 9.50 9.06 5.95
CA GLY A 192 8.61 7.92 5.69
C GLY A 192 7.83 8.14 4.40
N MET A 193 7.20 9.30 4.23
CA MET A 193 6.48 9.70 3.03
C MET A 193 7.35 9.54 1.75
N LEU A 194 8.58 10.05 1.76
CA LEU A 194 9.48 9.93 0.60
C LEU A 194 9.86 8.49 0.31
N ARG A 195 10.21 7.70 1.34
CA ARG A 195 10.53 6.27 1.17
C ARG A 195 9.36 5.51 0.59
N THR A 196 8.15 5.71 1.14
CA THR A 196 6.95 5.05 0.65
C THR A 196 6.61 5.48 -0.77
N GLY A 197 6.79 6.76 -1.11
CA GLY A 197 6.63 7.26 -2.48
C GLY A 197 7.61 6.61 -3.46
N MET A 198 8.90 6.43 -3.07
CA MET A 198 9.89 5.73 -3.90
C MET A 198 9.55 4.25 -4.09
N VAL A 199 9.17 3.55 -3.03
CA VAL A 199 8.65 2.17 -3.15
C VAL A 199 7.44 2.15 -4.07
N GLY A 200 6.56 3.13 -3.91
CA GLY A 200 5.41 3.36 -4.78
C GLY A 200 5.76 3.49 -6.25
N ALA A 201 6.83 4.21 -6.57
CA ALA A 201 7.31 4.38 -7.95
C ALA A 201 7.85 3.07 -8.53
N VAL A 202 8.58 2.29 -7.74
CA VAL A 202 9.09 0.96 -8.16
C VAL A 202 7.92 0.00 -8.43
N LEU A 203 6.98 -0.14 -7.48
CA LEU A 203 5.81 -1.00 -7.66
C LEU A 203 4.94 -0.53 -8.84
N GLY A 204 4.71 0.78 -8.98
CA GLY A 204 3.96 1.34 -10.10
C GLY A 204 4.63 1.09 -11.45
N GLY A 205 5.96 1.23 -11.53
CA GLY A 205 6.74 0.89 -12.73
C GLY A 205 6.65 -0.59 -13.10
N LEU A 206 6.72 -1.49 -12.10
CA LEU A 206 6.54 -2.92 -12.30
C LEU A 206 5.10 -3.27 -12.72
N ALA A 207 4.08 -2.64 -12.13
CA ALA A 207 2.69 -2.83 -12.56
C ALA A 207 2.48 -2.36 -14.00
N TRP A 208 3.09 -1.24 -14.37
CA TRP A 208 3.01 -0.73 -15.73
C TRP A 208 3.73 -1.65 -16.72
N ALA A 209 4.96 -2.06 -16.40
CA ALA A 209 5.75 -2.92 -17.27
C ALA A 209 5.18 -4.34 -17.41
N SER A 210 4.66 -4.93 -16.32
CA SER A 210 4.10 -6.28 -16.34
C SER A 210 2.66 -6.36 -16.86
N GLY A 211 1.95 -5.22 -16.94
CA GLY A 211 0.56 -5.18 -17.37
C GLY A 211 -0.43 -5.77 -16.36
N THR A 212 0.00 -6.23 -15.18
CA THR A 212 -0.86 -6.87 -14.19
C THR A 212 -0.64 -6.30 -12.78
N LEU A 213 -1.71 -6.24 -11.97
CA LEU A 213 -1.61 -5.84 -10.57
C LEU A 213 -1.10 -6.97 -9.66
N TRP A 214 -1.29 -8.23 -10.01
CA TRP A 214 -0.99 -9.35 -9.11
C TRP A 214 0.47 -9.43 -8.72
N LEU A 215 1.38 -9.12 -9.64
CA LEU A 215 2.81 -9.05 -9.31
C LEU A 215 3.06 -8.08 -8.15
N VAL A 216 2.56 -6.86 -8.26
CA VAL A 216 2.86 -5.82 -7.27
C VAL A 216 2.06 -5.98 -5.98
N VAL A 217 0.88 -6.59 -6.01
CA VAL A 217 0.13 -7.03 -4.83
C VAL A 217 0.97 -8.01 -3.99
N VAL A 218 1.54 -9.02 -4.64
CA VAL A 218 2.39 -10.02 -3.97
C VAL A 218 3.68 -9.37 -3.45
N LEU A 219 4.33 -8.56 -4.28
CA LEU A 219 5.58 -7.87 -3.88
C LEU A 219 5.36 -6.94 -2.70
N HIS A 220 4.29 -6.15 -2.70
CA HIS A 220 3.94 -5.26 -1.59
C HIS A 220 3.73 -6.05 -0.30
N ALA A 221 2.90 -7.09 -0.35
CA ALA A 221 2.65 -7.95 0.82
C ALA A 221 3.97 -8.57 1.36
N VAL A 222 4.84 -9.07 0.48
CA VAL A 222 6.15 -9.62 0.86
C VAL A 222 7.03 -8.56 1.50
N VAL A 223 7.11 -7.35 0.92
CA VAL A 223 7.90 -6.24 1.49
C VAL A 223 7.45 -5.93 2.90
N ASP A 224 6.15 -5.78 3.13
CA ASP A 224 5.62 -5.48 4.46
C ASP A 224 5.85 -6.63 5.46
N MET A 225 5.63 -7.88 5.05
CA MET A 225 5.87 -9.04 5.90
C MET A 225 7.34 -9.13 6.35
N VAL A 226 8.29 -8.95 5.44
CA VAL A 226 9.72 -9.06 5.81
C VAL A 226 10.20 -7.86 6.60
N GLN A 227 9.66 -6.66 6.35
CA GLN A 227 9.90 -5.49 7.20
C GLN A 227 9.33 -5.71 8.61
N GLY A 228 8.14 -6.28 8.74
CA GLY A 228 7.57 -6.65 10.03
C GLY A 228 8.49 -7.59 10.82
N ARG A 229 9.13 -8.56 10.14
CA ARG A 229 10.10 -9.47 10.79
C ARG A 229 11.41 -8.76 11.17
N LEU A 230 11.92 -7.90 10.29
CA LEU A 230 13.14 -7.13 10.55
C LEU A 230 12.98 -6.17 11.73
N LEU A 231 11.81 -5.55 11.87
CA LEU A 231 11.53 -4.53 12.89
C LEU A 231 10.92 -5.11 14.17
N ALA A 232 10.51 -6.37 14.20
CA ALA A 232 9.99 -7.05 15.40
C ALA A 232 11.03 -7.02 16.52
N ALA A 233 10.58 -7.04 17.77
CA ALA A 233 11.45 -7.26 18.92
C ALA A 233 12.06 -8.67 18.84
N ALA A 234 13.25 -8.82 19.40
CA ALA A 234 13.91 -10.12 19.52
C ALA A 234 13.18 -11.01 20.54
#